data_44605aced3bd52e1b233f7daaba87b20
#
_entry.id   44605aced3bd52e1b233f7daaba87b20
#
_cell.length_a   1.000
_cell.length_b   1.000
_cell.length_c   1.000
_cell.angle_alpha   90.00
_cell.angle_beta   90.00
_cell.angle_gamma   90.00
#
_symmetry.space_group_name_H-M   'P 1'
#
loop_
_entity.id
_entity.type
_entity.pdbx_description
1 polymer ?
#
loop_
_entity_poly.entity_id
_entity_poly.type
_entity_poly.pdbx_seq_one_letter_code
_entity_poly.pdbx_strand_id
1 'polypeptide(L)'
;NAAGGILTATTDATAQQNQPAIDFLFASGATGDKNNPVVSFTDKTAKGGEDNSFHHRMSQITLTFEAGDGVNFSVVKPERYTLDGLLLTGTFNTADGIATADNGAQTGELAMNLADGVLTSSIILFPQTVASLPLVVNYKGQEYHATLTVPEGALLAGNNYTYTVKVRNKVLEVSEATIAKWNDIDGGDVGADL
;
A
#
# COMPACT_ATOMS: atom_id res chain seq x y z
N ASN A 1 -11.82 -24.75 16.62
CA ASN A 1 -11.62 -23.46 15.97
C ASN A 1 -10.57 -22.70 16.77
N ALA A 2 -9.37 -22.54 16.23
CA ALA A 2 -8.42 -21.60 16.80
C ALA A 2 -9.05 -20.20 16.71
N ALA A 3 -9.14 -19.50 17.83
CA ALA A 3 -9.54 -18.11 17.81
C ALA A 3 -8.47 -17.33 17.01
N GLY A 4 -8.89 -16.59 16.01
CA GLY A 4 -7.99 -15.72 15.27
C GLY A 4 -7.28 -14.73 16.22
N GLY A 5 -6.02 -14.41 15.92
CA GLY A 5 -5.26 -13.42 16.66
C GLY A 5 -5.42 -12.02 16.06
N ILE A 6 -5.19 -11.02 16.89
CA ILE A 6 -5.04 -9.63 16.43
C ILE A 6 -3.54 -9.31 16.41
N LEU A 7 -3.04 -8.94 15.23
CA LEU A 7 -1.68 -8.43 15.05
C LEU A 7 -1.75 -6.91 15.05
N THR A 8 -0.89 -6.27 15.83
CA THR A 8 -0.69 -4.81 15.80
C THR A 8 0.55 -4.49 14.99
N ALA A 9 0.48 -3.50 14.13
CA ALA A 9 1.62 -3.07 13.34
C ALA A 9 1.63 -1.55 13.13
N THR A 10 2.76 -1.06 12.64
CA THR A 10 2.94 0.31 12.17
C THR A 10 3.37 0.30 10.71
N THR A 11 3.00 1.35 9.99
CA THR A 11 3.40 1.60 8.60
C THR A 11 4.29 2.84 8.47
N ASP A 12 5.02 3.17 9.54
CA ASP A 12 5.96 4.29 9.56
C ASP A 12 7.14 4.11 8.59
N ALA A 13 7.98 5.13 8.48
CA ALA A 13 9.13 5.14 7.56
C ALA A 13 10.11 3.97 7.80
N THR A 14 10.21 3.48 9.03
CA THR A 14 11.07 2.31 9.35
C THR A 14 10.42 1.03 8.84
N ALA A 15 9.12 0.85 9.07
CA ALA A 15 8.38 -0.31 8.59
C ALA A 15 8.35 -0.39 7.05
N GLN A 16 8.29 0.75 6.36
CA GLN A 16 8.35 0.82 4.90
C GLN A 16 9.66 0.27 4.31
N GLN A 17 10.74 0.17 5.07
CA GLN A 17 11.99 -0.44 4.62
C GLN A 17 11.92 -1.96 4.49
N ASN A 18 10.90 -2.58 5.10
CA ASN A 18 10.62 -4.02 5.02
C ASN A 18 9.13 -4.24 4.71
N GLN A 19 8.68 -3.79 3.55
CA GLN A 19 7.29 -3.87 3.13
C GLN A 19 6.68 -5.27 3.23
N PRO A 20 7.39 -6.39 2.91
CA PRO A 20 6.83 -7.72 3.10
C PRO A 20 6.37 -8.04 4.53
N ALA A 21 6.92 -7.36 5.55
CA ALA A 21 6.52 -7.57 6.94
C ALA A 21 5.22 -6.84 7.34
N ILE A 22 4.79 -5.88 6.54
CA ILE A 22 3.57 -5.08 6.76
C ILE A 22 2.51 -5.27 5.67
N ASP A 23 2.81 -6.05 4.66
CA ASP A 23 1.87 -6.43 3.61
C ASP A 23 1.09 -7.67 4.06
N PHE A 24 -0.04 -7.44 4.71
CA PHE A 24 -0.88 -8.53 5.19
C PHE A 24 -1.65 -9.17 4.02
N LEU A 25 -1.42 -10.45 3.83
CA LEU A 25 -2.11 -11.29 2.87
C LEU A 25 -3.10 -12.21 3.59
N PHE A 26 -4.25 -12.42 2.99
CA PHE A 26 -5.26 -13.32 3.55
C PHE A 26 -5.98 -14.08 2.44
N ALA A 27 -6.10 -15.38 2.64
CA ALA A 27 -6.92 -16.27 1.82
C ALA A 27 -7.99 -16.93 2.69
N SER A 28 -9.16 -17.15 2.12
CA SER A 28 -10.29 -17.82 2.81
C SER A 28 -11.00 -18.78 1.86
N GLY A 29 -11.81 -19.69 2.42
CA GLY A 29 -12.62 -20.62 1.64
C GLY A 29 -11.91 -21.90 1.20
N ALA A 30 -10.58 -21.97 1.30
CA ALA A 30 -9.86 -23.21 1.03
C ALA A 30 -10.10 -24.23 2.17
N THR A 31 -10.46 -25.44 1.81
CA THR A 31 -10.78 -26.51 2.79
C THR A 31 -10.05 -27.79 2.44
N GLY A 32 -9.53 -28.46 3.46
CA GLY A 32 -9.05 -29.82 3.39
C GLY A 32 -9.72 -30.68 4.46
N ASP A 33 -9.78 -31.99 4.25
CA ASP A 33 -10.29 -32.94 5.22
C ASP A 33 -9.37 -34.15 5.39
N LYS A 34 -9.69 -35.05 6.31
CA LYS A 34 -8.90 -36.24 6.62
C LYS A 34 -8.64 -37.15 5.39
N ASN A 35 -9.57 -37.18 4.44
CA ASN A 35 -9.50 -38.05 3.27
C ASN A 35 -8.88 -37.30 2.06
N ASN A 36 -8.94 -35.97 2.08
CA ASN A 36 -8.33 -35.08 1.10
C ASN A 36 -7.61 -33.93 1.83
N PRO A 37 -6.37 -34.16 2.28
CA PRO A 37 -5.62 -33.18 3.10
C PRO A 37 -5.02 -32.02 2.27
N VAL A 38 -5.26 -31.97 0.95
CA VAL A 38 -4.77 -30.89 0.08
C VAL A 38 -5.65 -29.66 0.26
N VAL A 39 -5.00 -28.53 0.53
CA VAL A 39 -5.63 -27.20 0.57
C VAL A 39 -5.12 -26.41 -0.61
N SER A 40 -6.04 -25.91 -1.45
CA SER A 40 -5.72 -25.13 -2.65
C SER A 40 -6.02 -23.64 -2.42
N PHE A 41 -5.02 -22.80 -2.72
CA PHE A 41 -5.11 -21.33 -2.64
C PHE A 41 -5.03 -20.73 -4.05
N THR A 42 -6.03 -20.99 -4.86
CA THR A 42 -6.08 -20.55 -6.25
C THR A 42 -7.23 -19.62 -6.54
N ASP A 43 -7.02 -18.67 -7.45
CA ASP A 43 -8.11 -17.88 -8.02
C ASP A 43 -8.98 -18.80 -8.90
N LYS A 44 -10.20 -19.05 -8.46
CA LYS A 44 -11.19 -19.86 -9.16
C LYS A 44 -12.28 -19.03 -9.83
N THR A 45 -12.23 -17.70 -9.74
CA THR A 45 -13.25 -16.81 -10.31
C THR A 45 -13.38 -16.98 -11.81
N ALA A 46 -12.27 -17.17 -12.53
CA ALA A 46 -12.23 -17.45 -13.96
C ALA A 46 -12.87 -18.78 -14.36
N LYS A 47 -13.06 -19.70 -13.41
CA LYS A 47 -13.61 -21.04 -13.63
C LYS A 47 -14.98 -21.23 -12.97
N GLY A 48 -15.59 -20.16 -12.45
CA GLY A 48 -16.88 -20.21 -11.74
C GLY A 48 -16.79 -20.89 -10.36
N GLY A 49 -15.60 -20.97 -9.76
CA GLY A 49 -15.37 -21.44 -8.39
C GLY A 49 -15.29 -20.30 -7.38
N GLU A 50 -15.12 -20.63 -6.10
CA GLU A 50 -14.81 -19.64 -5.08
C GLU A 50 -13.35 -19.20 -5.21
N ASP A 51 -13.12 -17.88 -5.09
CA ASP A 51 -11.78 -17.31 -5.01
C ASP A 51 -11.22 -17.53 -3.61
N ASN A 52 -10.19 -18.35 -3.50
CA ASN A 52 -9.46 -18.64 -2.28
C ASN A 52 -7.96 -18.30 -2.40
N SER A 53 -7.60 -17.45 -3.36
CA SER A 53 -6.25 -16.92 -3.49
C SER A 53 -5.90 -15.96 -2.35
N PHE A 54 -4.63 -15.64 -2.22
CA PHE A 54 -4.17 -14.63 -1.28
C PHE A 54 -4.43 -13.22 -1.82
N HIS A 55 -5.16 -12.44 -1.04
CA HIS A 55 -5.47 -11.05 -1.35
C HIS A 55 -4.71 -10.12 -0.43
N HIS A 56 -4.17 -9.03 -0.96
CA HIS A 56 -3.63 -7.93 -0.16
C HIS A 56 -4.73 -7.29 0.69
N ARG A 57 -4.48 -7.12 1.97
CA ARG A 57 -5.42 -6.52 2.95
C ARG A 57 -5.02 -5.10 3.35
N MET A 58 -3.87 -4.65 2.90
CA MET A 58 -3.40 -3.29 3.04
C MET A 58 -3.77 -2.46 1.80
N SER A 59 -3.59 -1.14 1.89
CA SER A 59 -3.64 -0.23 0.75
C SER A 59 -2.23 0.11 0.31
N GLN A 60 -2.05 0.45 -0.97
CA GLN A 60 -0.78 0.93 -1.50
C GLN A 60 -0.95 2.31 -2.14
N ILE A 61 0.02 3.20 -1.93
CA ILE A 61 0.18 4.42 -2.72
C ILE A 61 1.48 4.30 -3.50
N THR A 62 1.43 4.56 -4.79
CA THR A 62 2.60 4.62 -5.68
C THR A 62 2.73 6.03 -6.25
N LEU A 63 3.88 6.67 -5.99
CA LEU A 63 4.22 7.98 -6.52
C LEU A 63 5.29 7.83 -7.60
N THR A 64 5.04 8.38 -8.79
CA THR A 64 6.02 8.47 -9.87
C THR A 64 6.39 9.94 -10.06
N PHE A 65 7.67 10.27 -9.91
CA PHE A 65 8.17 11.64 -10.01
C PHE A 65 8.66 11.94 -11.44
N GLU A 66 8.17 13.04 -12.00
CA GLU A 66 8.53 13.50 -13.34
C GLU A 66 9.10 14.93 -13.29
N ALA A 67 10.06 15.17 -14.18
CA ALA A 67 10.56 16.51 -14.42
C ALA A 67 9.61 17.26 -15.36
N GLY A 68 9.16 18.44 -14.95
CA GLY A 68 8.42 19.37 -15.77
C GLY A 68 9.28 20.54 -16.24
N ASP A 69 8.64 21.62 -16.71
CA ASP A 69 9.32 22.77 -17.28
C ASP A 69 10.34 23.40 -16.33
N GLY A 70 11.57 23.58 -16.81
CA GLY A 70 12.66 24.18 -16.04
C GLY A 70 13.33 23.26 -15.01
N VAL A 71 12.96 21.96 -15.00
CA VAL A 71 13.52 20.93 -14.12
C VAL A 71 14.19 19.84 -14.95
N ASN A 72 15.30 19.30 -14.47
CA ASN A 72 16.04 18.23 -15.15
C ASN A 72 16.52 17.18 -14.16
N PHE A 73 15.84 16.04 -14.13
CA PHE A 73 16.16 14.90 -13.26
C PHE A 73 17.36 14.07 -13.76
N SER A 74 17.89 14.34 -14.94
CA SER A 74 19.16 13.71 -15.38
C SER A 74 20.35 14.24 -14.59
N VAL A 75 20.24 15.43 -13.97
CA VAL A 75 21.30 16.07 -13.20
C VAL A 75 21.09 15.92 -11.70
N VAL A 76 19.89 16.27 -11.22
CA VAL A 76 19.51 16.14 -9.81
C VAL A 76 18.08 15.62 -9.77
N LYS A 77 17.82 14.63 -8.93
CA LYS A 77 16.50 14.04 -8.69
C LYS A 77 15.92 14.52 -7.37
N PRO A 78 14.61 14.35 -7.14
CA PRO A 78 14.05 14.52 -5.80
C PRO A 78 14.72 13.57 -4.80
N GLU A 79 15.01 14.08 -3.62
CA GLU A 79 15.76 13.34 -2.58
C GLU A 79 14.84 12.67 -1.58
N ARG A 80 13.73 13.33 -1.30
CA ARG A 80 12.78 12.93 -0.26
C ARG A 80 11.39 13.46 -0.56
N TYR A 81 10.40 12.75 -0.08
CA TYR A 81 9.02 13.28 0.03
C TYR A 81 8.43 12.98 1.40
N THR A 82 7.39 13.70 1.73
CA THR A 82 6.63 13.57 2.96
C THR A 82 5.14 13.59 2.64
N LEU A 83 4.39 12.65 3.17
CA LEU A 83 2.93 12.64 3.20
C LEU A 83 2.47 12.86 4.63
N ASP A 84 1.55 13.79 4.86
CA ASP A 84 0.98 14.08 6.17
C ASP A 84 -0.50 13.66 6.27
N GLY A 85 -1.01 13.55 7.49
CA GLY A 85 -2.41 13.23 7.75
C GLY A 85 -2.72 11.72 7.74
N LEU A 86 -1.73 10.85 7.83
CA LEU A 86 -1.88 9.40 7.78
C LEU A 86 -2.03 8.78 9.18
N LEU A 87 -2.93 7.82 9.33
CA LEU A 87 -2.95 6.89 10.46
C LEU A 87 -1.91 5.80 10.19
N LEU A 88 -0.82 5.80 10.96
CA LEU A 88 0.34 4.93 10.72
C LEU A 88 0.33 3.66 11.58
N THR A 89 -0.62 3.51 12.49
CA THR A 89 -0.79 2.32 13.32
C THR A 89 -2.12 1.66 13.04
N GLY A 90 -2.19 0.37 13.30
CA GLY A 90 -3.42 -0.38 13.09
C GLY A 90 -3.30 -1.84 13.48
N THR A 91 -4.34 -2.59 13.16
CA THR A 91 -4.45 -4.01 13.48
C THR A 91 -4.82 -4.82 12.25
N PHE A 92 -4.42 -6.08 12.26
CA PHE A 92 -4.86 -7.10 11.32
C PHE A 92 -5.46 -8.26 12.09
N ASN A 93 -6.70 -8.62 11.78
CA ASN A 93 -7.40 -9.75 12.39
C ASN A 93 -7.20 -11.00 11.53
N THR A 94 -6.50 -12.00 12.05
CA THR A 94 -6.20 -13.24 11.34
C THR A 94 -7.41 -14.18 11.19
N ALA A 95 -8.52 -13.90 11.85
CA ALA A 95 -9.74 -14.72 11.74
C ALA A 95 -10.54 -14.40 10.46
N ASP A 96 -10.56 -13.15 10.06
CA ASP A 96 -11.37 -12.65 8.94
C ASP A 96 -10.55 -11.90 7.87
N GLY A 97 -9.25 -11.69 8.13
CA GLY A 97 -8.36 -11.01 7.21
C GLY A 97 -8.62 -9.51 7.09
N ILE A 98 -9.22 -8.89 8.11
CA ILE A 98 -9.51 -7.46 8.09
C ILE A 98 -8.32 -6.67 8.66
N ALA A 99 -7.77 -5.77 7.86
CA ALA A 99 -6.81 -4.75 8.30
C ALA A 99 -7.54 -3.44 8.58
N THR A 100 -7.25 -2.80 9.69
CA THR A 100 -7.93 -1.57 10.11
C THR A 100 -6.92 -0.61 10.74
N ALA A 101 -6.92 0.65 10.28
CA ALA A 101 -6.16 1.71 10.93
C ALA A 101 -6.73 2.03 12.32
N ASP A 102 -5.88 2.44 13.24
CA ASP A 102 -6.29 2.88 14.58
C ASP A 102 -6.88 4.30 14.49
N ASN A 103 -8.20 4.39 14.39
CA ASN A 103 -8.91 5.67 14.33
C ASN A 103 -8.85 6.48 15.64
N GLY A 104 -8.33 5.91 16.72
CA GLY A 104 -8.06 6.60 17.98
C GLY A 104 -6.67 7.22 18.04
N ALA A 105 -5.77 6.83 17.13
CA ALA A 105 -4.44 7.40 17.04
C ALA A 105 -4.47 8.81 16.42
N GLN A 106 -3.44 9.58 16.72
CA GLN A 106 -3.21 10.84 16.01
C GLN A 106 -2.65 10.53 14.61
N THR A 107 -3.06 11.33 13.64
CA THR A 107 -2.44 11.31 12.32
C THR A 107 -0.98 11.75 12.40
N GLY A 108 -0.17 11.17 11.56
CA GLY A 108 1.26 11.41 11.50
C GLY A 108 1.75 11.67 10.09
N GLU A 109 3.00 12.08 10.05
CA GLU A 109 3.78 12.33 8.84
C GLU A 109 4.57 11.07 8.46
N LEU A 110 4.52 10.68 7.19
CA LEU A 110 5.35 9.64 6.61
C LEU A 110 6.38 10.26 5.68
N ALA A 111 7.63 10.29 6.12
CA ALA A 111 8.75 10.84 5.39
C ALA A 111 9.60 9.72 4.75
N MET A 112 9.71 9.73 3.43
CA MET A 112 10.42 8.72 2.65
C MET A 112 11.58 9.32 1.88
N ASN A 113 12.75 8.72 2.02
CA ASN A 113 13.89 9.04 1.16
C ASN A 113 13.77 8.26 -0.15
N LEU A 114 14.06 8.92 -1.25
CA LEU A 114 14.16 8.27 -2.57
C LEU A 114 15.59 7.74 -2.73
N ALA A 115 15.71 6.46 -3.09
CA ALA A 115 17.02 5.91 -3.43
C ALA A 115 17.60 6.61 -4.65
N ASP A 116 18.94 6.69 -4.75
CA ASP A 116 19.59 7.34 -5.87
C ASP A 116 19.18 6.67 -7.20
N GLY A 117 18.75 7.48 -8.11
CA GLY A 117 18.30 7.04 -9.43
C GLY A 117 16.83 6.59 -9.51
N VAL A 118 16.14 6.39 -8.40
CA VAL A 118 14.76 5.91 -8.36
C VAL A 118 13.78 7.08 -8.42
N LEU A 119 12.83 7.02 -9.35
CA LEU A 119 11.79 8.04 -9.53
C LEU A 119 10.38 7.51 -9.21
N THR A 120 10.28 6.28 -8.69
CA THR A 120 9.02 5.69 -8.27
C THR A 120 9.16 5.16 -6.85
N SER A 121 8.22 5.48 -6.00
CA SER A 121 8.16 4.98 -4.62
C SER A 121 6.77 4.46 -4.32
N SER A 122 6.70 3.25 -3.75
CA SER A 122 5.47 2.66 -3.26
C SER A 122 5.52 2.54 -1.74
N ILE A 123 4.40 2.83 -1.09
CA ILE A 123 4.23 2.72 0.36
C ILE A 123 2.98 1.90 0.68
N ILE A 124 3.04 1.13 1.74
CA ILE A 124 1.95 0.29 2.23
C ILE A 124 1.32 0.94 3.46
N LEU A 125 0.00 1.06 3.48
CA LEU A 125 -0.75 1.73 4.52
C LEU A 125 -1.94 0.88 4.96
N PHE A 126 -2.37 1.05 6.21
CA PHE A 126 -3.67 0.52 6.62
C PHE A 126 -4.80 1.19 5.84
N PRO A 127 -5.85 0.44 5.49
CA PRO A 127 -7.08 1.02 4.97
C PRO A 127 -7.62 2.07 5.93
N GLN A 128 -7.92 3.28 5.44
CA GLN A 128 -8.33 4.41 6.26
C GLN A 128 -9.13 5.44 5.49
N THR A 129 -10.02 6.16 6.18
CA THR A 129 -10.75 7.29 5.61
C THR A 129 -9.85 8.52 5.63
N VAL A 130 -9.53 9.03 4.45
CA VAL A 130 -8.74 10.24 4.26
C VAL A 130 -9.05 10.81 2.88
N ALA A 131 -9.55 12.04 2.82
CA ALA A 131 -9.97 12.67 1.56
C ALA A 131 -8.78 13.27 0.78
N SER A 132 -7.76 13.71 1.49
CA SER A 132 -6.59 14.33 0.90
C SER A 132 -5.37 14.20 1.80
N LEU A 133 -4.19 14.15 1.19
CA LEU A 133 -2.91 14.03 1.86
C LEU A 133 -2.00 15.19 1.41
N PRO A 134 -1.58 16.08 2.30
CA PRO A 134 -0.52 17.03 2.02
C PRO A 134 0.76 16.30 1.60
N LEU A 135 1.34 16.73 0.49
CA LEU A 135 2.58 16.20 -0.06
C LEU A 135 3.64 17.31 -0.09
N VAL A 136 4.80 17.02 0.46
CA VAL A 136 5.99 17.86 0.34
C VAL A 136 7.07 17.06 -0.39
N VAL A 137 7.70 17.65 -1.41
CA VAL A 137 8.81 17.04 -2.16
C VAL A 137 10.04 17.93 -2.04
N ASN A 138 11.15 17.35 -1.60
CA ASN A 138 12.45 18.04 -1.55
C ASN A 138 13.21 17.83 -2.86
N TYR A 139 13.53 18.93 -3.54
CA TYR A 139 14.31 18.94 -4.77
C TYR A 139 15.29 20.11 -4.74
N LYS A 140 16.58 19.83 -4.86
CA LYS A 140 17.67 20.83 -4.81
C LYS A 140 17.63 21.72 -3.55
N GLY A 141 17.34 21.10 -2.40
CA GLY A 141 17.27 21.81 -1.12
C GLY A 141 16.07 22.76 -0.97
N GLN A 142 15.09 22.67 -1.86
CA GLN A 142 13.83 23.43 -1.79
C GLN A 142 12.65 22.48 -1.58
N GLU A 143 11.64 22.94 -0.86
CA GLU A 143 10.40 22.24 -0.64
C GLU A 143 9.34 22.68 -1.65
N TYR A 144 8.69 21.69 -2.24
CA TYR A 144 7.57 21.83 -3.15
C TYR A 144 6.34 21.22 -2.53
N HIS A 145 5.23 21.95 -2.47
CA HIS A 145 4.01 21.55 -1.78
C HIS A 145 2.89 21.28 -2.78
N ALA A 146 2.17 20.18 -2.54
CA ALA A 146 0.95 19.84 -3.25
C ALA A 146 0.00 19.07 -2.31
N THR A 147 -1.14 18.64 -2.83
CA THR A 147 -2.08 17.80 -2.11
C THR A 147 -2.50 16.66 -3.02
N LEU A 148 -2.39 15.42 -2.54
CA LEU A 148 -2.98 14.26 -3.19
C LEU A 148 -4.47 14.23 -2.85
N THR A 149 -5.33 14.18 -3.85
CA THR A 149 -6.75 13.89 -3.63
C THR A 149 -6.94 12.38 -3.63
N VAL A 150 -7.51 11.85 -2.55
CA VAL A 150 -7.79 10.41 -2.45
C VAL A 150 -9.20 10.15 -3.01
N PRO A 151 -9.33 9.33 -4.05
CA PRO A 151 -10.62 9.00 -4.63
C PRO A 151 -11.59 8.43 -3.57
N GLU A 152 -12.84 8.82 -3.65
CA GLU A 152 -13.90 8.40 -2.71
C GLU A 152 -13.61 8.72 -1.23
N GLY A 153 -12.56 9.48 -0.95
CA GLY A 153 -12.17 9.88 0.39
C GLY A 153 -11.66 8.75 1.28
N ALA A 154 -11.18 7.65 0.69
CA ALA A 154 -10.68 6.51 1.45
C ALA A 154 -9.59 5.71 0.71
N LEU A 155 -8.62 5.23 1.47
CA LEU A 155 -7.68 4.20 1.05
C LEU A 155 -8.28 2.83 1.39
N LEU A 156 -8.68 2.07 0.38
CA LEU A 156 -9.34 0.78 0.55
C LEU A 156 -8.34 -0.38 0.48
N ALA A 157 -8.64 -1.46 1.21
CA ALA A 157 -7.86 -2.69 1.18
C ALA A 157 -7.75 -3.28 -0.22
N GLY A 158 -6.56 -3.76 -0.59
CA GLY A 158 -6.30 -4.40 -1.87
C GLY A 158 -6.23 -3.45 -3.07
N ASN A 159 -6.23 -2.13 -2.83
CA ASN A 159 -6.11 -1.13 -3.89
C ASN A 159 -4.71 -0.49 -3.90
N ASN A 160 -4.21 -0.21 -5.10
CA ASN A 160 -3.04 0.61 -5.34
C ASN A 160 -3.47 1.93 -6.00
N TYR A 161 -3.14 3.05 -5.34
CA TYR A 161 -3.43 4.42 -5.78
C TYR A 161 -2.16 5.01 -6.40
N THR A 162 -2.14 5.15 -7.71
CA THR A 162 -0.98 5.65 -8.44
C THR A 162 -1.15 7.12 -8.82
N TYR A 163 -0.14 7.93 -8.49
CA TYR A 163 -0.07 9.35 -8.83
C TYR A 163 1.20 9.67 -9.59
N THR A 164 1.09 10.55 -10.57
CA THR A 164 2.24 11.20 -11.19
C THR A 164 2.46 12.55 -10.53
N VAL A 165 3.64 12.75 -9.97
CA VAL A 165 4.09 13.96 -9.28
C VAL A 165 5.08 14.69 -10.16
N LYS A 166 4.65 15.81 -10.77
CA LYS A 166 5.48 16.58 -11.70
C LYS A 166 6.07 17.80 -11.01
N VAL A 167 7.39 17.82 -10.85
CA VAL A 167 8.13 18.95 -10.28
C VAL A 167 8.45 19.92 -11.41
N ARG A 168 7.94 21.16 -11.30
CA ARG A 168 8.24 22.26 -12.22
C ARG A 168 8.97 23.37 -11.48
N ASN A 169 9.54 24.30 -12.22
CA ASN A 169 10.18 25.45 -11.61
C ASN A 169 9.18 26.23 -10.74
N LYS A 170 9.34 26.15 -9.41
CA LYS A 170 8.50 26.76 -8.37
C LYS A 170 7.08 26.16 -8.17
N VAL A 171 6.73 25.06 -8.82
CA VAL A 171 5.40 24.45 -8.73
C VAL A 171 5.50 22.93 -8.68
N LEU A 172 4.66 22.31 -7.86
CA LEU A 172 4.42 20.87 -7.84
C LEU A 172 3.03 20.59 -8.40
N GLU A 173 2.93 19.74 -9.39
CA GLU A 173 1.65 19.26 -9.92
C GLU A 173 1.47 17.78 -9.61
N VAL A 174 0.27 17.39 -9.27
CA VAL A 174 -0.11 16.00 -9.01
C VAL A 174 -1.27 15.62 -9.91
N SER A 175 -1.19 14.45 -10.54
CA SER A 175 -2.29 13.90 -11.33
C SER A 175 -3.46 13.48 -10.43
N GLU A 176 -4.62 13.24 -11.03
CA GLU A 176 -5.63 12.42 -10.39
C GLU A 176 -5.08 11.01 -10.13
N ALA A 177 -5.60 10.34 -9.09
CA ALA A 177 -5.21 8.98 -8.79
C ALA A 177 -5.77 8.01 -9.83
N THR A 178 -4.95 7.06 -10.24
CA THR A 178 -5.43 5.85 -10.89
C THR A 178 -5.50 4.75 -9.85
N ILE A 179 -6.67 4.11 -9.73
CA ILE A 179 -6.88 2.98 -8.82
C ILE A 179 -6.82 1.68 -9.63
N ALA A 180 -5.98 0.76 -9.16
CA ALA A 180 -5.97 -0.61 -9.64
C ALA A 180 -6.07 -1.56 -8.45
N LYS A 181 -6.62 -2.75 -8.66
CA LYS A 181 -6.46 -3.83 -7.68
C LYS A 181 -4.98 -4.15 -7.55
N TRP A 182 -4.53 -4.30 -6.33
CA TRP A 182 -3.24 -4.88 -6.04
C TRP A 182 -3.28 -6.36 -6.45
N ASN A 183 -2.31 -6.82 -7.22
CA ASN A 183 -2.34 -8.17 -7.79
C ASN A 183 -2.49 -9.22 -6.69
N ASP A 184 -3.47 -10.10 -6.87
CA ASP A 184 -3.65 -11.26 -6.00
C ASP A 184 -2.49 -12.25 -6.20
N ILE A 185 -2.14 -12.97 -5.14
CA ILE A 185 -1.06 -13.97 -5.15
C ILE A 185 -1.69 -15.35 -5.17
N ASP A 186 -1.35 -16.15 -6.19
CA ASP A 186 -1.66 -17.58 -6.22
C ASP A 186 -0.69 -18.31 -5.28
N GLY A 187 -1.22 -18.85 -4.19
CA GLY A 187 -0.47 -19.61 -3.19
C GLY A 187 -0.21 -21.07 -3.57
N GLY A 188 -0.77 -21.52 -4.68
CA GLY A 188 -0.67 -22.92 -5.13
C GLY A 188 -1.39 -23.92 -4.22
N ASP A 189 -1.05 -25.19 -4.38
CA ASP A 189 -1.59 -26.30 -3.59
C ASP A 189 -0.61 -26.68 -2.47
N VAL A 190 -1.13 -26.80 -1.26
CA VAL A 190 -0.36 -27.25 -0.09
C VAL A 190 -0.89 -28.61 0.36
N GLY A 191 -0.03 -29.63 0.24
CA GLY A 191 -0.26 -30.95 0.79
C GLY A 191 0.20 -31.04 2.24
N ALA A 192 -0.59 -31.66 3.12
CA ALA A 192 -0.14 -32.04 4.46
C ALA A 192 0.27 -33.53 4.46
N ASP A 193 1.53 -33.80 4.77
CA ASP A 193 2.02 -35.15 5.06
C ASP A 193 1.59 -35.52 6.50
N LEU A 194 1.00 -36.70 6.67
CA LEU A 194 0.56 -37.27 7.96
C LEU A 194 1.71 -38.01 8.62
#